data_e0a016aeaa4718239d6d847e648c9eeb
#
_entry.id   e0a016aeaa4718239d6d847e648c9eeb
#
_cell.length_a   1.000
_cell.length_b   1.000
_cell.length_c   1.000
_cell.angle_alpha   90.00
_cell.angle_beta   90.00
_cell.angle_gamma   90.00
#
_symmetry.space_group_name_H-M   'P 1'
#
loop_
_entity.id
_entity.type
_entity.pdbx_description
1 polymer ?
#
loop_
_entity_poly.entity_id
_entity_poly.type
_entity_poly.pdbx_seq_one_letter_code
_entity_poly.pdbx_strand_id
1 'polypeptide(L)'
;MKRYKIGIVPAAGDDAASLMTIASLEEPQMTDLLIPVLYDSKERVERLREGHESDTRFVFLPSAEEAREECVCVVDTSRAAQEADAGDTASALPVWQSDLRDGNIDALVLVGDADIDQCTDGASAVVYLSEADCMALVGREHIAEELEKVVRLLERDLDYSKPRMAVVADTDRQKEEWEAKAEELGAFLYGPFLTETFFEEEQQRNFDVILAFDPATARNCFREAAHAWGVCLAEDGEGRVTLYPAYNTQPMGEDAASFNAISLNRALYSAVDVLRGRARYDEGHTSPLPKLFYERRDERRGGNIE
;
A
#
# COMPACT_ATOMS: atom_id res chain seq x y z
N MET A 1 10.54 -19.10 -2.32
CA MET A 1 10.05 -17.87 -1.66
C MET A 1 8.54 -17.91 -1.72
N LYS A 2 7.80 -17.59 -0.64
CA LYS A 2 6.33 -17.57 -0.67
C LYS A 2 5.86 -16.53 -1.69
N ARG A 3 4.99 -16.90 -2.63
CA ARG A 3 4.29 -15.97 -3.51
C ARG A 3 2.91 -15.69 -2.93
N TYR A 4 2.49 -14.44 -3.02
CA TYR A 4 1.21 -13.98 -2.50
C TYR A 4 0.20 -13.82 -3.63
N LYS A 5 -1.06 -14.10 -3.35
CA LYS A 5 -2.18 -13.89 -4.27
C LYS A 5 -2.61 -12.43 -4.20
N ILE A 6 -2.38 -11.68 -5.26
CA ILE A 6 -2.75 -10.26 -5.32
C ILE A 6 -3.95 -10.11 -6.26
N GLY A 7 -5.08 -9.68 -5.70
CA GLY A 7 -6.26 -9.32 -6.46
C GLY A 7 -6.04 -7.99 -7.18
N ILE A 8 -6.40 -7.92 -8.47
CA ILE A 8 -6.21 -6.74 -9.30
C ILE A 8 -7.55 -6.46 -9.97
N VAL A 9 -8.09 -5.25 -9.75
CA VAL A 9 -9.43 -4.86 -10.21
C VAL A 9 -9.32 -3.58 -11.02
N PRO A 10 -9.33 -3.65 -12.35
CA PRO A 10 -9.47 -2.47 -13.20
C PRO A 10 -10.84 -1.81 -13.02
N ALA A 11 -10.90 -0.49 -13.15
CA ALA A 11 -12.15 0.24 -13.09
C ALA A 11 -13.17 -0.31 -14.10
N ALA A 12 -14.40 -0.47 -13.65
CA ALA A 12 -15.46 -1.04 -14.47
C ALA A 12 -15.72 -0.17 -15.72
N GLY A 13 -15.66 -0.80 -16.89
CA GLY A 13 -15.88 -0.10 -18.16
C GLY A 13 -14.69 0.70 -18.69
N ASP A 14 -13.58 0.76 -17.96
CA ASP A 14 -12.35 1.45 -18.40
C ASP A 14 -11.41 0.48 -19.13
N ASP A 15 -11.46 0.51 -20.46
CA ASP A 15 -10.59 -0.31 -21.30
C ASP A 15 -9.10 0.11 -21.20
N ALA A 16 -8.80 1.36 -20.89
CA ALA A 16 -7.44 1.82 -20.73
C ALA A 16 -6.82 1.27 -19.45
N ALA A 17 -7.57 1.27 -18.34
CA ALA A 17 -7.14 0.64 -17.08
C ALA A 17 -6.93 -0.87 -17.23
N SER A 18 -7.87 -1.56 -17.91
CA SER A 18 -7.74 -3.00 -18.18
C SER A 18 -6.54 -3.31 -19.09
N LEU A 19 -6.34 -2.53 -20.16
CA LEU A 19 -5.21 -2.73 -21.09
C LEU A 19 -3.87 -2.52 -20.38
N MET A 20 -3.75 -1.46 -19.59
CA MET A 20 -2.53 -1.16 -18.83
C MET A 20 -2.26 -2.26 -17.78
N THR A 21 -3.31 -2.78 -17.13
CA THR A 21 -3.18 -3.90 -16.19
C THR A 21 -2.68 -5.15 -16.90
N ILE A 22 -3.26 -5.50 -18.04
CA ILE A 22 -2.82 -6.65 -18.85
C ILE A 22 -1.36 -6.48 -19.24
N ALA A 23 -0.97 -5.31 -19.77
CA ALA A 23 0.42 -5.05 -20.16
C ALA A 23 1.41 -5.18 -18.99
N SER A 24 1.06 -4.70 -17.80
CA SER A 24 1.88 -4.86 -16.59
C SER A 24 2.01 -6.32 -16.17
N LEU A 25 0.94 -7.12 -16.31
CA LEU A 25 0.93 -8.54 -15.94
C LEU A 25 1.62 -9.44 -16.99
N GLU A 26 1.79 -8.95 -18.20
CA GLU A 26 2.57 -9.63 -19.26
C GLU A 26 4.09 -9.49 -19.08
N GLU A 27 4.55 -8.63 -18.17
CA GLU A 27 5.97 -8.58 -17.79
C GLU A 27 6.37 -9.90 -17.10
N PRO A 28 7.39 -10.62 -17.60
CA PRO A 28 7.75 -11.97 -17.12
C PRO A 28 8.01 -12.04 -15.61
N GLN A 29 8.54 -10.97 -15.03
CA GLN A 29 8.85 -10.88 -13.60
C GLN A 29 7.62 -10.86 -12.70
N MET A 30 6.44 -10.48 -13.21
CA MET A 30 5.22 -10.38 -12.38
C MET A 30 4.75 -11.74 -11.89
N THR A 31 4.69 -12.74 -12.76
CA THR A 31 4.29 -14.11 -12.35
C THR A 31 5.36 -14.83 -11.53
N ASP A 32 6.61 -14.35 -11.56
CA ASP A 32 7.67 -14.83 -10.68
C ASP A 32 7.58 -14.24 -9.27
N LEU A 33 7.08 -13.00 -9.16
CA LEU A 33 7.01 -12.23 -7.93
C LEU A 33 5.77 -12.56 -7.10
N LEU A 34 4.60 -12.67 -7.77
CA LEU A 34 3.29 -12.80 -7.16
C LEU A 34 2.40 -13.79 -7.95
N ILE A 35 1.26 -14.13 -7.38
CA ILE A 35 0.18 -14.86 -8.07
C ILE A 35 -0.89 -13.83 -8.43
N PRO A 36 -0.92 -13.33 -9.68
CA PRO A 36 -1.88 -12.30 -10.06
C PRO A 36 -3.26 -12.89 -10.25
N VAL A 37 -4.27 -12.27 -9.61
CA VAL A 37 -5.69 -12.62 -9.73
C VAL A 37 -6.42 -11.41 -10.31
N LEU A 38 -6.62 -11.40 -11.62
CA LEU A 38 -7.31 -10.33 -12.33
C LEU A 38 -8.82 -10.54 -12.27
N TYR A 39 -9.54 -9.55 -11.76
CA TYR A 39 -11.00 -9.50 -11.76
C TYR A 39 -11.49 -8.64 -12.92
N ASP A 40 -11.84 -9.27 -14.02
CA ASP A 40 -12.35 -8.58 -15.21
C ASP A 40 -13.27 -9.52 -16.01
N SER A 41 -14.01 -9.00 -17.00
CA SER A 41 -14.80 -9.85 -17.85
C SER A 41 -13.92 -10.63 -18.82
N LYS A 42 -14.25 -11.91 -19.02
CA LYS A 42 -13.52 -12.78 -19.95
C LYS A 42 -13.47 -12.18 -21.36
N GLU A 43 -14.59 -11.68 -21.85
CA GLU A 43 -14.71 -11.11 -23.20
C GLU A 43 -13.81 -9.87 -23.37
N ARG A 44 -13.70 -9.04 -22.32
CA ARG A 44 -12.83 -7.85 -22.34
C ARG A 44 -11.36 -8.26 -22.37
N VAL A 45 -10.94 -9.18 -21.50
CA VAL A 45 -9.55 -9.64 -21.45
C VAL A 45 -9.14 -10.28 -22.78
N GLU A 46 -9.98 -11.17 -23.37
CA GLU A 46 -9.71 -11.79 -24.65
C GLU A 46 -9.61 -10.73 -25.78
N ARG A 47 -10.54 -9.78 -25.85
CA ARG A 47 -10.54 -8.71 -26.83
C ARG A 47 -9.31 -7.79 -26.72
N LEU A 48 -8.94 -7.39 -25.51
CA LEU A 48 -7.80 -6.48 -25.29
C LEU A 48 -6.45 -7.16 -25.53
N ARG A 49 -6.40 -8.48 -25.42
CA ARG A 49 -5.21 -9.26 -25.77
C ARG A 49 -5.09 -9.63 -27.23
N GLU A 50 -6.12 -9.39 -28.04
CA GLU A 50 -6.04 -9.63 -29.49
C GLU A 50 -4.93 -8.79 -30.11
N GLY A 51 -3.94 -9.47 -30.72
CA GLY A 51 -2.77 -8.84 -31.34
C GLY A 51 -1.59 -8.57 -30.42
N HIS A 52 -1.69 -8.89 -29.13
CA HIS A 52 -0.54 -8.88 -28.21
C HIS A 52 0.27 -10.18 -28.37
N GLU A 53 1.56 -10.03 -28.72
CA GLU A 53 2.50 -11.14 -28.73
C GLU A 53 3.17 -11.26 -27.35
N SER A 54 2.56 -12.01 -26.45
CA SER A 54 3.11 -12.27 -25.12
C SER A 54 3.04 -13.76 -24.79
N ASP A 55 4.12 -14.30 -24.23
CA ASP A 55 4.20 -15.69 -23.76
C ASP A 55 3.47 -15.90 -22.43
N THR A 56 3.01 -14.83 -21.76
CA THR A 56 2.32 -14.89 -20.47
C THR A 56 0.97 -15.60 -20.62
N ARG A 57 0.80 -16.66 -19.85
CA ARG A 57 -0.41 -17.47 -19.86
C ARG A 57 -1.49 -16.86 -18.99
N PHE A 58 -2.66 -16.59 -19.57
CA PHE A 58 -3.89 -16.23 -18.86
C PHE A 58 -4.80 -17.44 -18.71
N VAL A 59 -5.31 -17.68 -17.51
CA VAL A 59 -6.16 -18.82 -17.17
C VAL A 59 -7.44 -18.33 -16.51
N PHE A 60 -8.57 -18.61 -17.13
CA PHE A 60 -9.88 -18.27 -16.58
C PHE A 60 -10.29 -19.29 -15.52
N LEU A 61 -10.63 -18.80 -14.33
CA LEU A 61 -10.97 -19.60 -13.16
C LEU A 61 -12.36 -19.22 -12.63
N PRO A 62 -13.07 -20.16 -12.00
CA PRO A 62 -14.36 -19.89 -11.39
C PRO A 62 -14.24 -19.08 -10.10
N SER A 63 -13.10 -19.14 -9.40
CA SER A 63 -12.85 -18.40 -8.16
C SER A 63 -11.35 -18.16 -7.93
N ALA A 64 -11.02 -17.19 -7.06
CA ALA A 64 -9.66 -16.90 -6.66
C ALA A 64 -9.03 -18.00 -5.78
N GLU A 65 -9.84 -18.86 -5.17
CA GLU A 65 -9.35 -20.00 -4.40
C GLU A 65 -8.46 -20.93 -5.25
N GLU A 66 -8.84 -21.14 -6.53
CA GLU A 66 -8.11 -21.99 -7.49
C GLU A 66 -6.88 -21.31 -8.12
N ALA A 67 -6.56 -20.07 -7.72
CA ALA A 67 -5.42 -19.34 -8.27
C ALA A 67 -4.09 -20.04 -8.01
N ARG A 68 -3.24 -20.07 -9.04
CA ARG A 68 -1.98 -20.85 -9.08
C ARG A 68 -0.84 -20.04 -9.66
N GLU A 69 0.37 -20.49 -9.41
CA GLU A 69 1.62 -19.89 -9.88
C GLU A 69 1.81 -20.02 -11.41
N GLU A 70 2.75 -19.22 -11.94
CA GLU A 70 3.23 -19.24 -13.32
C GLU A 70 2.16 -18.90 -14.39
N CYS A 71 1.10 -18.21 -13.99
CA CYS A 71 0.09 -17.69 -14.90
C CYS A 71 -0.65 -16.51 -14.28
N VAL A 72 -1.29 -15.71 -15.12
CA VAL A 72 -2.28 -14.72 -14.69
C VAL A 72 -3.62 -15.46 -14.57
N CYS A 73 -4.16 -15.46 -13.35
CA CYS A 73 -5.46 -16.05 -13.05
C CYS A 73 -6.55 -15.00 -13.29
N VAL A 74 -7.57 -15.30 -14.09
CA VAL A 74 -8.66 -14.36 -14.36
C VAL A 74 -9.95 -14.91 -13.77
N VAL A 75 -10.55 -14.14 -12.87
CA VAL A 75 -11.88 -14.41 -12.31
C VAL A 75 -12.91 -13.57 -13.08
N ASP A 76 -13.82 -14.25 -13.77
CA ASP A 76 -14.81 -13.59 -14.63
C ASP A 76 -15.89 -12.88 -13.80
N THR A 77 -15.93 -11.55 -13.88
CA THR A 77 -16.88 -10.70 -13.16
C THR A 77 -18.18 -10.45 -13.93
N SER A 78 -18.32 -10.92 -15.16
CA SER A 78 -19.50 -10.66 -16.00
C SER A 78 -20.79 -11.21 -15.42
N ARG A 79 -20.75 -12.33 -14.69
CA ARG A 79 -21.90 -12.92 -14.01
C ARG A 79 -22.39 -12.10 -12.83
N ALA A 80 -21.45 -11.60 -12.01
CA ALA A 80 -21.79 -10.79 -10.85
C ALA A 80 -22.44 -9.46 -11.27
N ALA A 81 -22.02 -8.86 -12.38
CA ALA A 81 -22.65 -7.67 -12.93
C ALA A 81 -24.09 -7.93 -13.43
N GLN A 82 -24.35 -9.11 -14.04
CA GLN A 82 -25.68 -9.49 -14.50
C GLN A 82 -26.65 -9.80 -13.35
N GLU A 83 -26.15 -10.38 -12.25
CA GLU A 83 -26.95 -10.66 -11.06
C GLU A 83 -27.29 -9.39 -10.29
N ALA A 84 -26.40 -8.40 -10.26
CA ALA A 84 -26.63 -7.07 -9.68
C ALA A 84 -27.74 -6.29 -10.43
N ASP A 85 -27.81 -6.39 -11.76
CA ASP A 85 -28.86 -5.77 -12.58
C ASP A 85 -30.24 -6.45 -12.40
N ALA A 86 -30.29 -7.67 -11.91
CA ALA A 86 -31.54 -8.43 -11.71
C ALA A 86 -32.32 -8.05 -10.42
N GLY A 87 -31.90 -7.07 -9.66
CA GLY A 87 -32.72 -6.36 -8.67
C GLY A 87 -32.79 -6.95 -7.26
N ASP A 88 -31.97 -7.96 -6.91
CA ASP A 88 -32.00 -8.61 -5.57
C ASP A 88 -30.72 -8.45 -4.74
N THR A 89 -29.82 -7.50 -5.10
CA THR A 89 -28.46 -7.46 -4.56
C THR A 89 -28.06 -6.15 -3.87
N ALA A 90 -28.97 -5.45 -3.20
CA ALA A 90 -28.62 -4.27 -2.39
C ALA A 90 -27.70 -4.57 -1.21
N SER A 91 -27.17 -5.80 -1.06
CA SER A 91 -26.35 -6.24 0.09
C SER A 91 -25.20 -7.18 -0.28
N ALA A 92 -25.00 -7.57 -1.53
CA ALA A 92 -23.89 -8.47 -1.87
C ALA A 92 -22.61 -7.67 -2.12
N LEU A 93 -21.54 -7.97 -1.36
CA LEU A 93 -20.22 -7.40 -1.60
C LEU A 93 -19.70 -7.87 -2.97
N PRO A 94 -18.94 -7.03 -3.69
CA PRO A 94 -18.23 -7.47 -4.89
C PRO A 94 -17.38 -8.73 -4.63
N VAL A 95 -17.27 -9.60 -5.61
CA VAL A 95 -16.55 -10.89 -5.47
C VAL A 95 -15.13 -10.70 -4.93
N TRP A 96 -14.40 -9.71 -5.43
CA TRP A 96 -13.04 -9.42 -4.99
C TRP A 96 -12.94 -8.95 -3.52
N GLN A 97 -13.97 -8.25 -3.00
CA GLN A 97 -14.03 -7.89 -1.58
C GLN A 97 -14.29 -9.12 -0.70
N SER A 98 -15.16 -10.02 -1.16
CA SER A 98 -15.40 -11.28 -0.47
C SER A 98 -14.13 -12.13 -0.46
N ASP A 99 -13.43 -12.23 -1.58
CA ASP A 99 -12.18 -13.00 -1.68
C ASP A 99 -11.07 -12.44 -0.78
N LEU A 100 -10.96 -11.10 -0.65
CA LEU A 100 -10.02 -10.47 0.28
C LEU A 100 -10.42 -10.77 1.75
N ARG A 101 -11.71 -10.67 2.07
CA ARG A 101 -12.21 -10.94 3.43
C ARG A 101 -12.04 -12.41 3.82
N ASP A 102 -12.28 -13.31 2.89
CA ASP A 102 -12.25 -14.75 3.13
C ASP A 102 -10.83 -15.34 3.02
N GLY A 103 -9.83 -14.50 2.66
CA GLY A 103 -8.42 -14.87 2.55
C GLY A 103 -8.07 -15.66 1.28
N ASN A 104 -8.92 -15.61 0.25
CA ASN A 104 -8.65 -16.20 -1.06
C ASN A 104 -7.59 -15.41 -1.84
N ILE A 105 -7.46 -14.12 -1.52
CA ILE A 105 -6.36 -13.23 -1.93
C ILE A 105 -5.73 -12.57 -0.70
N ASP A 106 -4.44 -12.27 -0.77
CA ASP A 106 -3.67 -11.72 0.35
C ASP A 106 -3.70 -10.18 0.40
N ALA A 107 -3.84 -9.51 -0.73
CA ALA A 107 -4.00 -8.06 -0.86
C ALA A 107 -4.75 -7.71 -2.15
N LEU A 108 -5.17 -6.45 -2.25
CA LEU A 108 -5.95 -5.93 -3.36
C LEU A 108 -5.28 -4.71 -3.99
N VAL A 109 -5.31 -4.61 -5.33
CA VAL A 109 -4.92 -3.43 -6.09
C VAL A 109 -6.10 -2.98 -6.94
N LEU A 110 -6.64 -1.79 -6.64
CA LEU A 110 -7.74 -1.18 -7.39
C LEU A 110 -7.18 -0.20 -8.41
N VAL A 111 -7.41 -0.47 -9.70
CA VAL A 111 -6.79 0.22 -10.83
C VAL A 111 -7.81 1.10 -11.54
N GLY A 112 -7.62 2.42 -11.55
CA GLY A 112 -8.51 3.39 -12.21
C GLY A 112 -8.56 4.71 -11.45
N ASP A 113 -9.46 5.60 -11.85
CA ASP A 113 -9.66 6.91 -11.21
C ASP A 113 -10.23 6.75 -9.78
N ALA A 114 -9.45 6.14 -8.88
CA ALA A 114 -9.78 6.17 -7.48
C ALA A 114 -9.52 7.60 -6.96
N ASP A 115 -10.57 8.30 -6.57
CA ASP A 115 -10.40 9.51 -5.79
C ASP A 115 -9.71 9.13 -4.47
N ILE A 116 -8.67 9.89 -4.12
CA ILE A 116 -7.94 9.70 -2.85
C ILE A 116 -8.92 9.67 -1.65
N ASP A 117 -10.02 10.41 -1.72
CA ASP A 117 -11.07 10.38 -0.70
C ASP A 117 -11.74 9.00 -0.58
N GLN A 118 -11.83 8.23 -1.65
CA GLN A 118 -12.32 6.85 -1.60
C GLN A 118 -11.33 5.89 -0.92
N CYS A 119 -10.02 6.17 -1.02
CA CYS A 119 -8.99 5.37 -0.36
C CYS A 119 -9.06 5.50 1.17
N THR A 120 -9.60 6.61 1.68
CA THR A 120 -9.68 6.89 3.12
C THR A 120 -10.97 6.42 3.76
N ASP A 121 -12.02 6.14 2.97
CA ASP A 121 -13.32 5.74 3.49
C ASP A 121 -13.24 4.33 4.12
N GLY A 122 -13.50 4.26 5.42
CA GLY A 122 -13.44 3.01 6.19
C GLY A 122 -12.02 2.46 6.46
N ALA A 123 -10.96 3.14 6.02
CA ALA A 123 -9.59 2.77 6.33
C ALA A 123 -9.23 3.08 7.79
N SER A 124 -8.48 2.21 8.42
CA SER A 124 -7.93 2.42 9.77
C SER A 124 -6.57 3.12 9.74
N ALA A 125 -5.83 2.99 8.65
CA ALA A 125 -4.58 3.69 8.40
C ALA A 125 -4.39 3.89 6.89
N VAL A 126 -3.88 5.06 6.50
CA VAL A 126 -3.62 5.43 5.10
C VAL A 126 -2.22 5.98 4.97
N VAL A 127 -1.46 5.43 4.03
CA VAL A 127 -0.10 5.86 3.70
C VAL A 127 0.03 6.08 2.20
N TYR A 128 0.67 7.16 1.82
CA TYR A 128 0.98 7.50 0.44
C TYR A 128 2.47 7.29 0.19
N LEU A 129 2.80 6.58 -0.86
CA LEU A 129 4.16 6.26 -1.27
C LEU A 129 4.48 6.92 -2.61
N SER A 130 5.65 7.53 -2.71
CA SER A 130 6.19 8.11 -3.95
C SER A 130 7.67 7.76 -4.10
N GLU A 131 8.30 8.22 -5.16
CA GLU A 131 9.75 8.07 -5.35
C GLU A 131 10.60 8.82 -4.33
N ALA A 132 10.06 9.89 -3.78
CA ALA A 132 10.80 10.78 -2.88
C ALA A 132 10.44 10.55 -1.41
N ASP A 133 9.15 10.33 -1.11
CA ASP A 133 8.64 10.45 0.25
C ASP A 133 7.58 9.40 0.58
N CYS A 134 7.52 9.04 1.85
CA CYS A 134 6.41 8.34 2.48
C CYS A 134 5.57 9.35 3.25
N MET A 135 4.26 9.33 3.07
CA MET A 135 3.34 10.25 3.70
C MET A 135 2.21 9.48 4.37
N ALA A 136 1.79 9.90 5.56
CA ALA A 136 0.70 9.26 6.28
C ALA A 136 -0.39 10.28 6.64
N LEU A 137 -1.63 9.84 6.57
CA LEU A 137 -2.79 10.60 7.01
C LEU A 137 -3.16 10.16 8.43
N VAL A 138 -3.33 11.13 9.32
CA VAL A 138 -3.82 10.94 10.69
C VAL A 138 -5.01 11.88 10.89
N GLY A 139 -6.16 11.34 11.26
CA GLY A 139 -7.37 12.14 11.49
C GLY A 139 -7.27 12.99 12.76
N ARG A 140 -7.86 14.17 12.71
CA ARG A 140 -7.79 15.15 13.81
C ARG A 140 -8.58 14.78 15.05
N GLU A 141 -9.58 13.91 14.94
CA GLU A 141 -10.50 13.58 16.04
C GLU A 141 -9.93 12.51 16.98
N HIS A 142 -9.06 11.64 16.48
CA HIS A 142 -8.48 10.51 17.20
C HIS A 142 -6.98 10.38 16.97
N ILE A 143 -6.26 11.50 17.05
CA ILE A 143 -4.83 11.60 16.69
C ILE A 143 -3.98 10.50 17.35
N ALA A 144 -4.15 10.28 18.65
CA ALA A 144 -3.34 9.32 19.38
C ALA A 144 -3.54 7.88 18.90
N GLU A 145 -4.80 7.49 18.62
CA GLU A 145 -5.12 6.14 18.13
C GLU A 145 -4.70 5.94 16.68
N GLU A 146 -4.91 6.92 15.84
CA GLU A 146 -4.55 6.85 14.42
C GLU A 146 -3.05 6.92 14.22
N LEU A 147 -2.35 7.74 14.99
CA LEU A 147 -0.87 7.77 14.99
C LEU A 147 -0.29 6.41 15.37
N GLU A 148 -0.86 5.73 16.36
CA GLU A 148 -0.45 4.38 16.73
C GLU A 148 -0.62 3.38 15.60
N LYS A 149 -1.75 3.43 14.88
CA LYS A 149 -2.00 2.57 13.72
C LYS A 149 -1.01 2.85 12.58
N VAL A 150 -0.76 4.13 12.30
CA VAL A 150 0.21 4.55 11.29
C VAL A 150 1.63 4.09 11.65
N VAL A 151 2.09 4.35 12.87
CA VAL A 151 3.43 3.90 13.31
C VAL A 151 3.54 2.39 13.22
N ARG A 152 2.53 1.65 13.66
CA ARG A 152 2.51 0.19 13.55
C ARG A 152 2.58 -0.29 12.09
N LEU A 153 1.85 0.35 11.17
CA LEU A 153 1.90 0.03 9.73
C LEU A 153 3.31 0.31 9.19
N LEU A 154 3.89 1.46 9.52
CA LEU A 154 5.23 1.84 9.08
C LEU A 154 6.30 0.83 9.55
N GLU A 155 6.23 0.39 10.81
CA GLU A 155 7.18 -0.58 11.36
C GLU A 155 6.98 -2.00 10.82
N ARG A 156 5.72 -2.46 10.77
CA ARG A 156 5.37 -3.82 10.38
C ARG A 156 5.47 -4.05 8.88
N ASP A 157 4.96 -3.10 8.09
CA ASP A 157 4.72 -3.27 6.65
C ASP A 157 5.81 -2.64 5.80
N LEU A 158 6.39 -1.53 6.24
CA LEU A 158 7.34 -0.73 5.48
C LEU A 158 8.76 -0.71 6.06
N ASP A 159 9.01 -1.47 7.14
CA ASP A 159 10.33 -1.64 7.78
C ASP A 159 10.96 -0.33 8.33
N TYR A 160 10.13 0.65 8.66
CA TYR A 160 10.57 1.88 9.31
C TYR A 160 10.73 1.66 10.82
N SER A 161 11.95 1.50 11.29
CA SER A 161 12.25 1.44 12.73
C SER A 161 12.50 2.84 13.28
N LYS A 162 11.62 3.32 14.18
CA LYS A 162 11.71 4.66 14.79
C LYS A 162 11.76 5.79 13.76
N PRO A 163 10.72 5.96 12.93
CA PRO A 163 10.72 6.93 11.85
C PRO A 163 10.83 8.37 12.40
N ARG A 164 11.57 9.21 11.69
CA ARG A 164 11.56 10.67 11.89
C ARG A 164 10.41 11.24 11.06
N MET A 165 9.41 11.77 11.72
CA MET A 165 8.17 12.20 11.08
C MET A 165 8.04 13.73 11.13
N ALA A 166 7.80 14.35 9.99
CA ALA A 166 7.48 15.77 9.89
C ALA A 166 5.97 15.96 9.90
N VAL A 167 5.47 16.75 10.83
CA VAL A 167 4.07 17.16 10.85
C VAL A 167 3.90 18.38 9.96
N VAL A 168 3.07 18.27 8.92
CA VAL A 168 2.69 19.37 8.03
C VAL A 168 1.26 19.79 8.36
N ALA A 169 1.12 20.98 8.91
CA ALA A 169 -0.17 21.54 9.33
C ALA A 169 -0.10 23.07 9.45
N ASP A 170 -1.21 23.72 9.16
CA ASP A 170 -1.34 25.19 9.29
C ASP A 170 -1.55 25.67 10.74
N THR A 171 -1.55 24.75 11.71
CA THR A 171 -1.82 25.05 13.11
C THR A 171 -1.06 24.11 14.02
N ASP A 172 -0.66 24.63 15.19
CA ASP A 172 -0.02 23.88 16.28
C ASP A 172 -1.03 23.30 17.30
N ARG A 173 -2.32 23.29 16.95
CA ARG A 173 -3.34 22.67 17.80
C ARG A 173 -3.01 21.21 18.07
N GLN A 174 -3.21 20.80 19.34
CA GLN A 174 -2.98 19.43 19.81
C GLN A 174 -1.50 18.99 19.73
N LYS A 175 -0.55 19.91 19.61
CA LYS A 175 0.89 19.61 19.54
C LYS A 175 1.34 18.75 20.71
N GLU A 176 0.95 19.11 21.93
CA GLU A 176 1.32 18.37 23.15
C GLU A 176 0.79 16.91 23.13
N GLU A 177 -0.41 16.69 22.56
CA GLU A 177 -1.02 15.37 22.47
C GLU A 177 -0.26 14.45 21.52
N TRP A 178 0.03 14.91 20.31
CA TRP A 178 0.73 14.07 19.35
C TRP A 178 2.22 13.90 19.64
N GLU A 179 2.88 14.90 20.27
CA GLU A 179 4.26 14.76 20.76
C GLU A 179 4.35 13.73 21.89
N ALA A 180 3.43 13.77 22.86
CA ALA A 180 3.41 12.81 23.97
C ALA A 180 3.15 11.37 23.46
N LYS A 181 2.24 11.22 22.51
CA LYS A 181 1.96 9.88 21.93
C LYS A 181 3.12 9.35 21.11
N ALA A 182 3.80 10.20 20.34
CA ALA A 182 4.98 9.80 19.58
C ALA A 182 6.13 9.35 20.50
N GLU A 183 6.36 10.06 21.61
CA GLU A 183 7.35 9.66 22.62
C GLU A 183 7.01 8.28 23.20
N GLU A 184 5.74 8.03 23.55
CA GLU A 184 5.27 6.72 24.01
C GLU A 184 5.55 5.61 23.00
N LEU A 185 5.34 5.87 21.71
CA LEU A 185 5.57 4.94 20.61
C LEU A 185 7.05 4.82 20.20
N GLY A 186 7.93 5.65 20.76
CA GLY A 186 9.34 5.70 20.41
C GLY A 186 9.62 6.29 19.02
N ALA A 187 8.67 7.00 18.44
CA ALA A 187 8.78 7.73 17.19
C ALA A 187 9.23 9.18 17.44
N PHE A 188 9.82 9.82 16.42
CA PHE A 188 10.27 11.20 16.50
C PHE A 188 9.39 12.09 15.64
N LEU A 189 8.69 13.05 16.28
CA LEU A 189 7.87 14.04 15.60
C LEU A 189 8.52 15.41 15.61
N TYR A 190 8.44 16.10 14.48
CA TYR A 190 8.96 17.44 14.27
C TYR A 190 7.90 18.33 13.62
N GLY A 191 7.88 19.60 13.93
CA GLY A 191 6.96 20.56 13.34
C GLY A 191 6.09 21.27 14.40
N PRO A 192 4.92 21.82 14.04
CA PRO A 192 4.35 21.77 12.68
C PRO A 192 5.13 22.62 11.67
N PHE A 193 5.19 22.16 10.43
CA PHE A 193 5.71 22.89 9.30
C PHE A 193 4.56 23.42 8.45
N LEU A 194 4.72 24.62 7.89
CA LEU A 194 3.75 25.17 6.95
C LEU A 194 3.88 24.47 5.59
N THR A 195 2.76 24.04 5.02
CA THR A 195 2.71 23.33 3.74
C THR A 195 3.43 24.07 2.62
N GLU A 196 3.21 25.41 2.54
CA GLU A 196 3.75 26.24 1.47
C GLU A 196 5.29 26.31 1.46
N THR A 197 5.93 26.33 2.62
CA THR A 197 7.40 26.46 2.72
C THR A 197 8.12 25.11 2.86
N PHE A 198 7.43 24.07 3.29
CA PHE A 198 8.03 22.78 3.59
C PHE A 198 8.71 22.13 2.37
N PHE A 199 8.03 22.17 1.22
CA PHE A 199 8.57 21.62 -0.02
C PHE A 199 9.48 22.62 -0.76
N GLU A 200 9.19 23.93 -0.73
CA GLU A 200 10.03 24.95 -1.34
C GLU A 200 11.45 24.94 -0.76
N GLU A 201 11.59 24.70 0.54
CA GLU A 201 12.87 24.64 1.25
C GLU A 201 13.49 23.23 1.24
N GLU A 202 12.92 22.27 0.51
CA GLU A 202 13.35 20.87 0.43
C GLU A 202 13.50 20.21 1.82
N GLN A 203 12.73 20.62 2.82
CA GLN A 203 12.83 20.13 4.20
C GLN A 203 12.42 18.67 4.32
N GLN A 204 11.55 18.16 3.44
CA GLN A 204 11.09 16.78 3.41
C GLN A 204 12.24 15.78 3.40
N ARG A 205 13.37 16.12 2.79
CA ARG A 205 14.56 15.23 2.70
C ARG A 205 15.19 14.87 4.05
N ASN A 206 14.83 15.60 5.10
CA ASN A 206 15.36 15.36 6.44
C ASN A 206 14.52 14.35 7.24
N PHE A 207 13.39 13.92 6.71
CA PHE A 207 12.42 13.08 7.40
C PHE A 207 12.19 11.77 6.65
N ASP A 208 11.73 10.77 7.37
CA ASP A 208 11.43 9.47 6.81
C ASP A 208 9.95 9.39 6.41
N VAL A 209 9.09 10.17 7.07
CA VAL A 209 7.64 10.21 6.84
C VAL A 209 7.10 11.62 7.04
N ILE A 210 6.16 12.03 6.21
CA ILE A 210 5.40 13.26 6.33
C ILE A 210 4.01 12.91 6.89
N LEU A 211 3.60 13.56 7.98
CA LEU A 211 2.28 13.41 8.57
C LEU A 211 1.39 14.58 8.21
N ALA A 212 0.21 14.30 7.68
CA ALA A 212 -0.85 15.27 7.45
C ALA A 212 -2.08 14.92 8.31
N PHE A 213 -2.74 15.95 8.88
CA PHE A 213 -3.90 15.78 9.74
C PHE A 213 -5.25 15.96 9.04
N ASP A 214 -5.25 16.16 7.75
CA ASP A 214 -6.46 16.20 6.94
C ASP A 214 -6.20 15.77 5.49
N PRO A 215 -7.23 15.23 4.79
CA PRO A 215 -7.08 14.73 3.43
C PRO A 215 -6.65 15.78 2.41
N ALA A 216 -7.03 17.05 2.59
CA ALA A 216 -6.64 18.12 1.65
C ALA A 216 -5.15 18.42 1.73
N THR A 217 -4.61 18.54 2.94
CA THR A 217 -3.16 18.70 3.18
C THR A 217 -2.41 17.48 2.65
N ALA A 218 -2.87 16.26 2.94
CA ALA A 218 -2.24 15.05 2.45
C ALA A 218 -2.19 15.00 0.93
N ARG A 219 -3.27 15.35 0.23
CA ARG A 219 -3.31 15.42 -1.24
C ARG A 219 -2.32 16.44 -1.80
N ASN A 220 -2.25 17.63 -1.19
CA ASN A 220 -1.33 18.67 -1.65
C ASN A 220 0.12 18.23 -1.49
N CYS A 221 0.48 17.72 -0.31
CA CYS A 221 1.81 17.17 -0.06
C CYS A 221 2.14 16.02 -1.02
N PHE A 222 1.19 15.11 -1.26
CA PHE A 222 1.41 13.99 -2.17
C PHE A 222 1.63 14.44 -3.63
N ARG A 223 0.90 15.46 -4.08
CA ARG A 223 1.12 16.03 -5.43
C ARG A 223 2.49 16.68 -5.59
N GLU A 224 3.01 17.29 -4.53
CA GLU A 224 4.35 17.88 -4.55
C GLU A 224 5.46 16.82 -4.48
N ALA A 225 5.19 15.64 -3.93
CA ALA A 225 6.15 14.57 -3.77
C ALA A 225 6.14 13.55 -4.93
N ALA A 226 4.98 13.27 -5.53
CA ALA A 226 4.81 12.22 -6.52
C ALA A 226 4.99 12.75 -7.96
N HIS A 227 6.20 12.69 -8.48
CA HIS A 227 6.52 13.15 -9.84
C HIS A 227 6.63 11.99 -10.85
N ALA A 228 7.22 10.87 -10.46
CA ALA A 228 7.43 9.72 -11.34
C ALA A 228 6.40 8.63 -11.12
N TRP A 229 5.94 8.43 -9.89
CA TRP A 229 4.89 7.47 -9.53
C TRP A 229 4.28 7.82 -8.17
N GLY A 230 3.11 7.27 -7.91
CA GLY A 230 2.44 7.39 -6.63
C GLY A 230 1.55 6.19 -6.34
N VAL A 231 1.48 5.78 -5.08
CA VAL A 231 0.63 4.69 -4.58
C VAL A 231 0.01 5.10 -3.25
N CYS A 232 -1.30 4.96 -3.13
CA CYS A 232 -1.97 5.02 -1.84
C CYS A 232 -2.14 3.60 -1.30
N LEU A 233 -1.74 3.37 -0.06
CA LEU A 233 -1.94 2.13 0.68
C LEU A 233 -2.93 2.41 1.80
N ALA A 234 -4.02 1.64 1.84
CA ALA A 234 -5.02 1.70 2.88
C ALA A 234 -5.11 0.35 3.62
N GLU A 235 -5.12 0.40 4.94
CA GLU A 235 -5.38 -0.76 5.80
C GLU A 235 -6.75 -0.59 6.45
N ASP A 236 -7.59 -1.61 6.43
CA ASP A 236 -8.89 -1.60 7.13
C ASP A 236 -8.76 -2.00 8.60
N GLY A 237 -9.90 -2.00 9.34
CA GLY A 237 -9.94 -2.35 10.76
C GLY A 237 -9.56 -3.80 11.08
N GLU A 238 -9.49 -4.67 10.08
CA GLU A 238 -9.10 -6.09 10.21
C GLU A 238 -7.68 -6.35 9.70
N GLY A 239 -6.97 -5.30 9.30
CA GLY A 239 -5.59 -5.39 8.82
C GLY A 239 -5.45 -5.82 7.36
N ARG A 240 -6.52 -5.81 6.57
CA ARG A 240 -6.45 -6.12 5.14
C ARG A 240 -5.95 -4.91 4.38
N VAL A 241 -5.17 -5.14 3.34
CA VAL A 241 -4.49 -4.09 2.58
C VAL A 241 -5.08 -3.95 1.19
N THR A 242 -5.41 -2.72 0.86
CA THR A 242 -5.78 -2.31 -0.49
C THR A 242 -4.82 -1.22 -0.96
N LEU A 243 -4.32 -1.36 -2.18
CA LEU A 243 -3.44 -0.38 -2.80
C LEU A 243 -4.15 0.26 -4.00
N TYR A 244 -3.92 1.54 -4.15
CA TYR A 244 -4.46 2.35 -5.23
C TYR A 244 -3.29 3.01 -5.95
N PRO A 245 -2.97 2.60 -7.18
CA PRO A 245 -2.05 3.37 -8.01
C PRO A 245 -2.63 4.79 -8.17
N ALA A 246 -1.82 5.81 -7.95
CA ALA A 246 -2.27 7.18 -8.11
C ALA A 246 -2.42 7.49 -9.60
N TYR A 247 -3.65 7.77 -10.00
CA TYR A 247 -3.98 8.25 -11.33
C TYR A 247 -4.25 9.74 -11.31
N ASN A 248 -3.86 10.44 -12.36
CA ASN A 248 -4.23 11.85 -12.60
C ASN A 248 -3.95 12.84 -11.45
N THR A 249 -3.01 12.52 -10.56
CA THR A 249 -2.56 13.48 -9.54
C THR A 249 -1.72 14.61 -10.13
N GLN A 250 -1.15 14.40 -11.33
CA GLN A 250 -0.39 15.38 -12.10
C GLN A 250 -1.27 16.09 -13.16
N PRO A 251 -0.98 17.33 -13.51
CA PRO A 251 -1.65 18.01 -14.61
C PRO A 251 -1.44 17.21 -15.90
N MET A 252 -2.52 17.06 -16.68
CA MET A 252 -2.56 16.31 -17.92
C MET A 252 -1.43 16.69 -18.86
N GLY A 253 -0.41 15.84 -18.99
CA GLY A 253 0.73 15.97 -19.87
C GLY A 253 0.99 14.67 -20.64
N GLU A 254 1.89 14.71 -21.62
CA GLU A 254 2.28 13.54 -22.42
C GLU A 254 2.81 12.37 -21.56
N ASP A 255 3.22 12.64 -20.31
CA ASP A 255 3.80 11.65 -19.40
C ASP A 255 2.77 10.94 -18.50
N ALA A 256 1.48 11.29 -18.57
CA ALA A 256 0.46 10.71 -17.68
C ALA A 256 0.34 9.18 -17.84
N ALA A 257 0.43 8.66 -19.05
CA ALA A 257 0.36 7.21 -19.30
C ALA A 257 1.56 6.47 -18.67
N SER A 258 2.76 7.06 -18.76
CA SER A 258 3.96 6.52 -18.13
C SER A 258 3.86 6.54 -16.61
N PHE A 259 3.41 7.65 -16.02
CA PHE A 259 3.18 7.78 -14.60
C PHE A 259 2.21 6.72 -14.08
N ASN A 260 1.07 6.53 -14.77
CA ASN A 260 0.05 5.55 -14.40
C ASN A 260 0.60 4.11 -14.46
N ALA A 261 1.32 3.74 -15.52
CA ALA A 261 1.90 2.41 -15.68
C ALA A 261 2.97 2.13 -14.60
N ILE A 262 3.83 3.11 -14.31
CA ILE A 262 4.84 2.98 -13.25
C ILE A 262 4.15 2.87 -11.89
N SER A 263 3.12 3.69 -11.62
CA SER A 263 2.35 3.65 -10.37
C SER A 263 1.68 2.30 -10.15
N LEU A 264 1.13 1.69 -11.21
CA LEU A 264 0.55 0.34 -11.14
C LEU A 264 1.61 -0.71 -10.79
N ASN A 265 2.74 -0.72 -11.50
CA ASN A 265 3.82 -1.66 -11.21
C ASN A 265 4.33 -1.47 -9.77
N ARG A 266 4.46 -0.23 -9.30
CA ARG A 266 4.85 0.08 -7.92
C ARG A 266 3.80 -0.40 -6.90
N ALA A 267 2.51 -0.27 -7.19
CA ALA A 267 1.46 -0.80 -6.32
C ALA A 267 1.55 -2.33 -6.18
N LEU A 268 1.80 -3.05 -7.29
CA LEU A 268 2.00 -4.50 -7.27
C LEU A 268 3.23 -4.92 -6.46
N TYR A 269 4.37 -4.22 -6.64
CA TYR A 269 5.58 -4.47 -5.84
C TYR A 269 5.35 -4.14 -4.36
N SER A 270 4.74 -3.00 -4.06
CA SER A 270 4.44 -2.57 -2.69
C SER A 270 3.51 -3.55 -1.97
N ALA A 271 2.51 -4.11 -2.67
CA ALA A 271 1.63 -5.15 -2.10
C ALA A 271 2.44 -6.36 -1.62
N VAL A 272 3.39 -6.83 -2.43
CA VAL A 272 4.26 -7.95 -2.06
C VAL A 272 5.21 -7.58 -0.92
N ASP A 273 5.78 -6.37 -0.95
CA ASP A 273 6.74 -5.93 0.09
C ASP A 273 6.05 -5.76 1.45
N VAL A 274 4.84 -5.22 1.49
CA VAL A 274 3.99 -5.14 2.68
C VAL A 274 3.72 -6.53 3.27
N LEU A 275 3.28 -7.48 2.45
CA LEU A 275 2.98 -8.83 2.91
C LEU A 275 4.24 -9.58 3.39
N ARG A 276 5.39 -9.32 2.78
CA ARG A 276 6.68 -9.83 3.24
C ARG A 276 7.14 -9.17 4.53
N GLY A 277 6.92 -7.86 4.66
CA GLY A 277 7.17 -7.10 5.88
C GLY A 277 6.41 -7.70 7.05
N ARG A 278 5.12 -7.93 6.89
CA ARG A 278 4.25 -8.59 7.88
C ARG A 278 4.77 -9.96 8.30
N ALA A 279 5.08 -10.80 7.33
CA ALA A 279 5.59 -12.14 7.62
C ALA A 279 6.89 -12.09 8.43
N ARG A 280 7.83 -11.18 8.10
CA ARG A 280 9.08 -10.99 8.84
C ARG A 280 8.84 -10.45 10.25
N TYR A 281 7.93 -9.48 10.38
CA TYR A 281 7.56 -8.90 11.66
C TYR A 281 6.97 -9.96 12.59
N ASP A 282 6.05 -10.77 12.10
CA ASP A 282 5.41 -11.86 12.85
C ASP A 282 6.42 -12.95 13.25
N GLU A 283 7.32 -13.35 12.36
CA GLU A 283 8.40 -14.28 12.66
C GLU A 283 9.32 -13.74 13.77
N GLY A 284 9.71 -12.46 13.69
CA GLY A 284 10.55 -11.80 14.68
C GLY A 284 9.90 -11.71 16.07
N HIS A 285 8.58 -11.57 16.12
CA HIS A 285 7.83 -11.49 17.39
C HIS A 285 7.47 -12.87 17.95
N THR A 286 7.22 -13.86 17.10
CA THR A 286 6.87 -15.22 17.52
C THR A 286 8.09 -16.02 17.95
N SER A 287 9.23 -15.79 17.32
CA SER A 287 10.49 -16.49 17.61
C SER A 287 11.65 -15.50 17.75
N PRO A 288 11.65 -14.65 18.78
CA PRO A 288 12.72 -13.69 18.97
C PRO A 288 14.05 -14.44 19.14
N LEU A 289 15.08 -14.02 18.43
CA LEU A 289 16.42 -14.55 18.57
C LEU A 289 16.84 -14.48 20.04
N PRO A 290 17.41 -15.55 20.63
CA PRO A 290 17.87 -15.52 22.00
C PRO A 290 18.89 -14.38 22.15
N LYS A 291 18.65 -13.47 23.12
CA LYS A 291 19.61 -12.42 23.44
C LYS A 291 20.90 -13.10 23.84
N LEU A 292 21.93 -13.02 23.00
CA LEU A 292 23.27 -13.39 23.35
C LEU A 292 23.77 -12.40 24.41
N PHE A 293 23.56 -12.72 25.67
CA PHE A 293 24.25 -12.05 26.76
C PHE A 293 25.71 -12.41 26.65
N TYR A 294 26.55 -11.52 26.13
CA TYR A 294 27.96 -11.55 26.39
C TYR A 294 28.15 -11.20 27.88
N GLU A 295 28.17 -12.20 28.72
CA GLU A 295 28.76 -12.04 30.05
C GLU A 295 30.22 -11.62 29.84
N ARG A 296 30.51 -10.34 30.06
CA ARG A 296 31.90 -9.90 30.26
C ARG A 296 32.41 -10.68 31.46
N ARG A 297 33.18 -11.71 31.23
CA ARG A 297 34.05 -12.29 32.25
C ARG A 297 35.02 -11.18 32.67
N ASP A 298 34.72 -10.51 33.78
CA ASP A 298 35.70 -9.74 34.54
C ASP A 298 36.76 -10.74 35.05
N GLU A 299 37.84 -10.89 34.30
CA GLU A 299 39.05 -11.49 34.78
C GLU A 299 39.66 -10.55 35.84
N ARG A 300 39.18 -10.67 37.06
CA ARG A 300 39.93 -10.19 38.21
C ARG A 300 41.16 -11.08 38.35
N ARG A 301 42.23 -10.69 37.72
CA ARG A 301 43.57 -11.13 38.11
C ARG A 301 43.90 -10.49 39.45
N GLY A 302 43.63 -11.20 40.54
CA GLY A 302 44.26 -11.01 41.81
C GLY A 302 45.69 -11.49 41.69
N GLY A 303 46.62 -10.59 41.49
CA GLY A 303 48.04 -10.86 41.68
C GLY A 303 48.39 -10.45 43.10
N ASN A 304 48.50 -11.44 44.03
CA ASN A 304 49.29 -11.29 45.20
C ASN A 304 50.79 -11.38 44.78
N ILE A 305 51.52 -10.34 45.10
CA ILE A 305 52.99 -10.41 45.16
C ILE A 305 53.38 -10.08 46.61
N GLU A 306 53.99 -11.02 47.22
CA GLU A 306 54.78 -10.87 48.48
C GLU A 306 55.91 -9.85 48.27
#